data_59d4c0196283dd2a1823c69cf5804735
#
_entry.id   59d4c0196283dd2a1823c69cf5804735
#
_cell.length_a   1.000
_cell.length_b   1.000
_cell.length_c   1.000
_cell.angle_alpha   90.00
_cell.angle_beta   90.00
_cell.angle_gamma   90.00
#
_symmetry.space_group_name_H-M   'P 1'
#
loop_
_entity.id
_entity.type
_entity.pdbx_description
1 polymer ?
#
loop_
_entity_poly.entity_id
_entity_poly.type
_entity_poly.pdbx_seq_one_letter_code
_entity_poly.pdbx_strand_id
1 'polypeptide(L)'
;MKKYQIILLAMLCLGSYAKAQRLPLDSVLARVNTNPALQVYDAKASAQDAYATGAKSLDAPKVSAGQYQVPYQLNPNGGAFMIQAEQMFTNPAKLKAKEDYMKGLSNVTKEDKNYLKNQLIAQAKQYYYERVVLEKKLALLQNTQSLLEYMLKDANIRLTYGKEKLPNIYKAKAELFELDNTREQLNNEVSQKNIMLNTLMNRDKQTVFTIDTNIVLTAYETVLTDTARLAINRSDIKGINRNIDLQTLNAQMEYSKRKPDFGIQAAHMQSYGGYANQYILMGSITIPIVPWASKEYKANLKGIRYEVEELQQKKLDILNQAQGQLAGLRTDMGSKKRQLKNYEQNIIPALQNGYKTSLQAYDQNTGDLPSVLNNIKDLQTARMSALDRLQELLTLQVAYEREYESN
;
A
#
# COMPACT_ATOMS: atom_id res chain seq x y z
N MET A 1 45.60 35.07 -6.70
CA MET A 1 44.35 34.92 -5.93
C MET A 1 43.09 35.40 -6.66
N LYS A 2 43.08 36.49 -7.42
CA LYS A 2 41.91 36.99 -8.14
C LYS A 2 41.35 36.07 -9.26
N LYS A 3 42.20 35.26 -9.94
CA LYS A 3 41.77 34.32 -11.00
C LYS A 3 40.95 33.11 -10.49
N TYR A 4 41.22 32.64 -9.27
CA TYR A 4 40.48 31.53 -8.66
C TYR A 4 39.13 31.95 -8.10
N GLN A 5 38.96 33.22 -7.72
CA GLN A 5 37.65 33.74 -7.28
C GLN A 5 36.67 33.89 -8.43
N ILE A 6 37.14 34.19 -9.67
CA ILE A 6 36.31 34.33 -10.84
C ILE A 6 35.82 32.92 -11.32
N ILE A 7 36.67 31.90 -11.19
CA ILE A 7 36.31 30.52 -11.53
C ILE A 7 35.31 29.96 -10.50
N LEU A 8 35.44 30.27 -9.23
CA LEU A 8 34.48 29.87 -8.20
C LEU A 8 33.12 30.56 -8.37
N LEU A 9 33.09 31.84 -8.79
CA LEU A 9 31.88 32.58 -9.07
C LEU A 9 31.17 32.10 -10.34
N ALA A 10 31.94 31.67 -11.36
CA ALA A 10 31.39 31.09 -12.59
C ALA A 10 30.81 29.68 -12.37
N MET A 11 31.32 28.88 -11.44
CA MET A 11 30.73 27.59 -11.01
C MET A 11 29.45 27.74 -10.19
N LEU A 12 29.26 28.83 -9.49
CA LEU A 12 28.00 29.10 -8.75
C LEU A 12 26.87 29.59 -9.67
N CYS A 13 27.17 30.07 -10.88
CA CYS A 13 26.16 30.51 -11.86
C CYS A 13 25.64 29.41 -12.80
N LEU A 14 26.14 28.19 -12.71
CA LEU A 14 25.48 27.00 -13.27
C LEU A 14 24.31 26.58 -12.38
N GLY A 15 23.44 27.56 -12.09
CA GLY A 15 22.13 27.33 -11.54
C GLY A 15 21.43 26.33 -12.46
N SER A 16 21.32 25.09 -12.01
CA SER A 16 20.56 24.04 -12.65
C SER A 16 19.18 24.61 -12.97
N TYR A 17 18.93 24.97 -14.23
CA TYR A 17 17.56 25.04 -14.71
C TYR A 17 16.98 23.66 -14.51
N ALA A 18 16.40 23.43 -13.35
CA ALA A 18 15.65 22.23 -13.04
C ALA A 18 14.43 22.24 -14.00
N LYS A 19 14.64 21.77 -15.23
CA LYS A 19 13.51 21.44 -16.09
C LYS A 19 12.66 20.45 -15.30
N ALA A 20 11.43 20.82 -15.01
CA ALA A 20 10.52 19.94 -14.30
C ALA A 20 10.55 18.57 -15.00
N GLN A 21 11.03 17.55 -14.29
CA GLN A 21 11.20 16.22 -14.85
C GLN A 21 9.83 15.68 -15.24
N ARG A 22 9.63 15.31 -16.52
CA ARG A 22 8.41 14.61 -16.93
C ARG A 22 8.45 13.19 -16.38
N LEU A 23 7.48 12.83 -15.57
CA LEU A 23 7.34 11.50 -14.98
C LEU A 23 6.13 10.77 -15.59
N PRO A 24 6.36 9.80 -16.49
CA PRO A 24 5.31 8.89 -16.93
C PRO A 24 4.88 7.98 -15.78
N LEU A 25 3.67 7.42 -15.86
CA LEU A 25 3.09 6.57 -14.81
C LEU A 25 4.03 5.42 -14.41
N ASP A 26 4.63 4.72 -15.37
CA ASP A 26 5.53 3.58 -15.11
C ASP A 26 6.73 3.99 -14.24
N SER A 27 7.29 5.18 -14.47
CA SER A 27 8.38 5.71 -13.64
C SER A 27 7.94 6.02 -12.20
N VAL A 28 6.70 6.46 -12.02
CA VAL A 28 6.11 6.65 -10.68
C VAL A 28 5.95 5.30 -9.99
N LEU A 29 5.35 4.32 -10.67
CA LEU A 29 5.11 2.97 -10.13
C LEU A 29 6.43 2.25 -9.79
N ALA A 30 7.46 2.39 -10.62
CA ALA A 30 8.79 1.84 -10.35
C ALA A 30 9.39 2.40 -9.05
N ARG A 31 9.21 3.71 -8.78
CA ARG A 31 9.69 4.36 -7.55
C ARG A 31 8.87 3.97 -6.31
N VAL A 32 7.60 3.65 -6.44
CA VAL A 32 6.77 3.15 -5.32
C VAL A 32 7.36 1.88 -4.71
N ASN A 33 8.07 1.04 -5.49
CA ASN A 33 8.75 -0.15 -4.97
C ASN A 33 9.86 0.18 -3.94
N THR A 34 10.36 1.41 -3.88
CA THR A 34 11.34 1.87 -2.89
C THR A 34 10.69 2.50 -1.64
N ASN A 35 9.37 2.42 -1.51
CA ASN A 35 8.65 2.99 -0.38
C ASN A 35 9.09 2.31 0.93
N PRO A 36 9.43 3.10 1.99
CA PRO A 36 9.86 2.56 3.27
C PRO A 36 8.87 1.58 3.90
N ALA A 37 7.57 1.74 3.67
CA ALA A 37 6.56 0.82 4.18
C ALA A 37 6.75 -0.62 3.67
N LEU A 38 7.27 -0.81 2.44
CA LEU A 38 7.62 -2.12 1.90
C LEU A 38 8.90 -2.68 2.54
N GLN A 39 9.87 -1.81 2.84
CA GLN A 39 11.13 -2.21 3.47
C GLN A 39 10.93 -2.70 4.93
N VAL A 40 9.89 -2.20 5.62
CA VAL A 40 9.49 -2.72 6.94
C VAL A 40 9.20 -4.22 6.86
N TYR A 41 8.49 -4.68 5.83
CA TYR A 41 8.20 -6.10 5.64
C TYR A 41 9.45 -6.91 5.28
N ASP A 42 10.40 -6.34 4.52
CA ASP A 42 11.68 -7.00 4.23
C ASP A 42 12.50 -7.20 5.51
N ALA A 43 12.60 -6.17 6.35
CA ALA A 43 13.28 -6.26 7.63
C ALA A 43 12.58 -7.27 8.56
N LYS A 44 11.24 -7.29 8.59
CA LYS A 44 10.46 -8.25 9.38
C LYS A 44 10.68 -9.69 8.92
N ALA A 45 10.65 -9.93 7.61
CA ALA A 45 10.92 -11.26 7.05
C ALA A 45 12.35 -11.72 7.37
N SER A 46 13.35 -10.84 7.22
CA SER A 46 14.75 -11.12 7.56
C SER A 46 14.94 -11.43 9.05
N ALA A 47 14.24 -10.72 9.94
CA ALA A 47 14.26 -11.00 11.38
C ALA A 47 13.66 -12.38 11.68
N GLN A 48 12.55 -12.75 11.03
CA GLN A 48 11.93 -14.08 11.18
C GLN A 48 12.84 -15.20 10.68
N ASP A 49 13.54 -15.00 9.55
CA ASP A 49 14.51 -15.94 9.01
C ASP A 49 15.73 -16.09 9.95
N ALA A 50 16.18 -15.00 10.59
CA ALA A 50 17.23 -15.04 11.61
C ALA A 50 16.78 -15.80 12.87
N TYR A 51 15.55 -15.56 13.36
CA TYR A 51 14.99 -16.32 14.47
C TYR A 51 14.85 -17.82 14.15
N ALA A 52 14.54 -18.17 12.90
CA ALA A 52 14.45 -19.56 12.48
C ALA A 52 15.79 -20.29 12.59
N THR A 53 16.92 -19.62 12.31
CA THR A 53 18.26 -20.21 12.52
C THR A 53 18.54 -20.52 13.99
N GLY A 54 18.09 -19.62 14.90
CA GLY A 54 18.21 -19.82 16.35
C GLY A 54 17.29 -20.91 16.89
N ALA A 55 16.24 -21.30 16.17
CA ALA A 55 15.29 -22.30 16.62
C ALA A 55 15.87 -23.71 16.84
N LYS A 56 17.04 -24.00 16.26
CA LYS A 56 17.79 -25.26 16.43
C LYS A 56 18.73 -25.26 17.64
N SER A 57 18.86 -24.16 18.36
CA SER A 57 19.76 -24.09 19.49
C SER A 57 19.30 -25.04 20.59
N LEU A 58 20.24 -25.76 21.17
CA LEU A 58 20.01 -26.53 22.39
C LEU A 58 19.95 -25.59 23.59
N ASP A 59 19.26 -26.01 24.64
CA ASP A 59 19.25 -25.28 25.90
C ASP A 59 20.66 -25.20 26.48
N ALA A 60 20.97 -24.12 27.19
CA ALA A 60 22.26 -23.97 27.84
C ALA A 60 22.45 -25.01 28.96
N PRO A 61 23.67 -25.54 29.19
CA PRO A 61 23.95 -26.41 30.31
C PRO A 61 23.70 -25.65 31.61
N LYS A 62 23.08 -26.33 32.57
CA LYS A 62 22.86 -25.82 33.92
C LYS A 62 23.99 -26.30 34.81
N VAL A 63 24.66 -25.40 35.51
CA VAL A 63 25.66 -25.72 36.51
C VAL A 63 25.16 -25.21 37.85
N SER A 64 25.14 -26.06 38.85
CA SER A 64 24.77 -25.73 40.21
C SER A 64 25.83 -26.20 41.19
N ALA A 65 26.02 -25.47 42.27
CA ALA A 65 26.93 -25.86 43.36
C ALA A 65 26.28 -25.51 44.69
N GLY A 66 26.49 -26.35 45.67
CA GLY A 66 25.92 -26.14 46.99
C GLY A 66 26.20 -27.27 47.95
N GLN A 67 25.70 -27.10 49.16
CA GLN A 67 25.76 -28.09 50.22
C GLN A 67 24.73 -29.22 49.96
N TYR A 68 25.12 -30.44 50.13
CA TYR A 68 24.30 -31.61 49.88
C TYR A 68 24.25 -32.50 51.12
N GLN A 69 23.07 -32.97 51.53
CA GLN A 69 22.86 -33.87 52.68
C GLN A 69 23.47 -33.36 53.98
N VAL A 70 23.50 -32.05 54.20
CA VAL A 70 23.93 -31.50 55.51
C VAL A 70 22.79 -31.70 56.53
N PRO A 71 23.01 -32.40 57.66
CA PRO A 71 21.97 -32.59 58.65
C PRO A 71 21.60 -31.26 59.35
N TYR A 72 20.33 -31.12 59.78
CA TYR A 72 19.87 -29.96 60.53
C TYR A 72 20.63 -29.75 61.87
N GLN A 73 21.06 -30.84 62.48
CA GLN A 73 22.01 -30.80 63.60
C GLN A 73 23.41 -30.61 63.01
N LEU A 74 23.97 -29.40 63.15
CA LEU A 74 25.26 -29.02 62.58
C LEU A 74 26.34 -29.99 63.02
N ASN A 75 26.56 -31.06 62.26
CA ASN A 75 27.64 -31.98 62.38
C ASN A 75 28.73 -31.62 61.36
N PRO A 76 29.92 -31.16 61.74
CA PRO A 76 30.98 -30.78 60.82
C PRO A 76 31.47 -31.98 59.95
N ASN A 77 31.15 -33.17 60.26
CA ASN A 77 31.50 -34.38 59.51
C ASN A 77 30.35 -34.89 58.63
N GLY A 78 29.18 -34.25 58.68
CA GLY A 78 28.00 -34.67 57.90
C GLY A 78 27.77 -33.85 56.64
N GLY A 79 27.52 -34.51 55.51
CA GLY A 79 27.22 -33.91 54.26
C GLY A 79 28.39 -33.83 53.28
N ALA A 80 28.17 -33.12 52.17
CA ALA A 80 29.15 -32.93 51.11
C ALA A 80 28.97 -31.58 50.44
N PHE A 81 29.99 -31.03 49.80
CA PHE A 81 29.89 -29.99 48.82
C PHE A 81 29.72 -30.60 47.42
N MET A 82 28.64 -30.26 46.72
CA MET A 82 28.32 -30.85 45.43
C MET A 82 28.42 -29.78 44.34
N ILE A 83 29.08 -30.11 43.23
CA ILE A 83 29.03 -29.40 41.97
C ILE A 83 28.35 -30.31 40.95
N GLN A 84 27.29 -29.81 40.30
CA GLN A 84 26.49 -30.58 39.35
C GLN A 84 26.41 -29.82 38.03
N ALA A 85 26.55 -30.53 36.93
CA ALA A 85 26.27 -30.05 35.58
C ALA A 85 25.16 -30.91 34.94
N GLU A 86 24.19 -30.24 34.32
CA GLU A 86 23.06 -30.87 33.63
C GLU A 86 22.94 -30.31 32.23
N GLN A 87 22.78 -31.17 31.21
CA GLN A 87 22.49 -30.78 29.83
C GLN A 87 21.28 -31.56 29.33
N MET A 88 20.28 -30.81 28.89
CA MET A 88 19.12 -31.37 28.18
C MET A 88 19.36 -31.30 26.67
N PHE A 89 19.04 -32.37 25.97
CA PHE A 89 19.10 -32.49 24.51
C PHE A 89 17.68 -32.61 23.98
N THR A 90 17.15 -31.51 23.48
CA THR A 90 15.86 -31.50 22.81
C THR A 90 15.91 -32.36 21.55
N ASN A 91 14.89 -33.18 21.34
CA ASN A 91 14.81 -34.06 20.18
C ASN A 91 14.99 -33.30 18.87
N PRO A 92 15.91 -33.72 17.97
CA PRO A 92 16.19 -33.00 16.71
C PRO A 92 14.95 -32.76 15.85
N ALA A 93 13.97 -33.65 15.91
CA ALA A 93 12.73 -33.47 15.15
C ALA A 93 11.82 -32.37 15.73
N LYS A 94 11.89 -32.08 17.04
CA LYS A 94 11.22 -30.91 17.64
C LYS A 94 11.89 -29.62 17.18
N LEU A 95 13.23 -29.57 17.20
CA LEU A 95 14.01 -28.43 16.75
C LEU A 95 13.76 -28.14 15.27
N LYS A 96 13.75 -29.19 14.43
CA LYS A 96 13.44 -29.03 13.00
C LYS A 96 12.02 -28.52 12.77
N ALA A 97 11.02 -29.09 13.43
CA ALA A 97 9.64 -28.64 13.30
C ALA A 97 9.46 -27.18 13.74
N LYS A 98 10.16 -26.75 14.81
CA LYS A 98 10.20 -25.37 15.27
C LYS A 98 10.85 -24.44 14.22
N GLU A 99 11.98 -24.85 13.63
CA GLU A 99 12.65 -24.11 12.55
C GLU A 99 11.71 -23.95 11.34
N ASP A 100 11.08 -25.04 10.90
CA ASP A 100 10.20 -25.04 9.74
C ASP A 100 8.99 -24.09 9.96
N TYR A 101 8.40 -24.11 11.17
CA TYR A 101 7.35 -23.15 11.55
C TYR A 101 7.83 -21.70 11.51
N MET A 102 9.01 -21.42 12.10
CA MET A 102 9.58 -20.07 12.12
C MET A 102 9.91 -19.56 10.70
N LYS A 103 10.38 -20.41 9.80
CA LYS A 103 10.57 -20.08 8.38
C LYS A 103 9.23 -19.83 7.68
N GLY A 104 8.19 -20.56 8.06
CA GLY A 104 6.84 -20.34 7.53
C GLY A 104 6.32 -18.92 7.77
N LEU A 105 6.66 -18.30 8.90
CA LEU A 105 6.28 -16.93 9.24
C LEU A 105 6.80 -15.91 8.21
N SER A 106 8.05 -16.06 7.76
CA SER A 106 8.62 -15.13 6.76
C SER A 106 7.90 -15.21 5.42
N ASN A 107 7.39 -16.38 5.05
CA ASN A 107 6.62 -16.55 3.81
C ASN A 107 5.26 -15.83 3.87
N VAL A 108 4.58 -15.85 5.03
CA VAL A 108 3.37 -15.05 5.25
C VAL A 108 3.69 -13.56 5.12
N THR A 109 4.75 -13.10 5.80
CA THR A 109 5.18 -11.69 5.76
C THR A 109 5.50 -11.21 4.34
N LYS A 110 6.06 -12.07 3.48
CA LYS A 110 6.33 -11.76 2.07
C LYS A 110 5.04 -11.55 1.25
N GLU A 111 4.00 -12.33 1.52
CA GLU A 111 2.69 -12.13 0.85
C GLU A 111 1.96 -10.88 1.38
N ASP A 112 2.08 -10.58 2.69
CA ASP A 112 1.56 -9.31 3.25
C ASP A 112 2.24 -8.10 2.58
N LYS A 113 3.55 -8.20 2.29
CA LYS A 113 4.26 -7.18 1.50
C LYS A 113 3.67 -7.01 0.10
N ASN A 114 3.37 -8.12 -0.60
CA ASN A 114 2.79 -8.10 -1.94
C ASN A 114 1.41 -7.44 -1.92
N TYR A 115 0.59 -7.74 -0.91
CA TYR A 115 -0.70 -7.09 -0.71
C TYR A 115 -0.56 -5.57 -0.49
N LEU A 116 0.34 -5.14 0.41
CA LEU A 116 0.61 -3.71 0.60
C LEU A 116 1.13 -3.04 -0.68
N LYS A 117 2.02 -3.71 -1.41
CA LYS A 117 2.53 -3.20 -2.69
C LYS A 117 1.40 -2.93 -3.69
N ASN A 118 0.45 -3.86 -3.82
CA ASN A 118 -0.72 -3.67 -4.67
C ASN A 118 -1.56 -2.45 -4.25
N GLN A 119 -1.77 -2.25 -2.94
CA GLN A 119 -2.46 -1.07 -2.42
C GLN A 119 -1.72 0.23 -2.76
N LEU A 120 -0.41 0.29 -2.57
CA LEU A 120 0.41 1.47 -2.87
C LEU A 120 0.44 1.80 -4.38
N ILE A 121 0.49 0.77 -5.23
CA ILE A 121 0.40 0.91 -6.69
C ILE A 121 -0.96 1.50 -7.08
N ALA A 122 -2.06 0.98 -6.54
CA ALA A 122 -3.40 1.49 -6.81
C ALA A 122 -3.53 2.96 -6.35
N GLN A 123 -3.01 3.30 -5.17
CA GLN A 123 -2.98 4.67 -4.65
C GLN A 123 -2.20 5.62 -5.56
N ALA A 124 -1.03 5.18 -6.05
CA ALA A 124 -0.20 5.97 -6.97
C ALA A 124 -0.91 6.19 -8.32
N LYS A 125 -1.53 5.15 -8.88
CA LYS A 125 -2.34 5.26 -10.11
C LYS A 125 -3.50 6.24 -9.91
N GLN A 126 -4.21 6.15 -8.79
CA GLN A 126 -5.33 7.05 -8.48
C GLN A 126 -4.87 8.50 -8.44
N TYR A 127 -3.84 8.84 -7.64
CA TYR A 127 -3.34 10.22 -7.55
C TYR A 127 -2.78 10.72 -8.88
N TYR A 128 -2.14 9.86 -9.65
CA TYR A 128 -1.65 10.21 -10.98
C TYR A 128 -2.78 10.56 -11.93
N TYR A 129 -3.82 9.76 -12.02
CA TYR A 129 -4.97 10.01 -12.90
C TYR A 129 -5.80 11.20 -12.43
N GLU A 130 -5.99 11.39 -11.13
CA GLU A 130 -6.63 12.59 -10.59
C GLU A 130 -5.86 13.85 -11.04
N ARG A 131 -4.55 13.83 -10.94
CA ARG A 131 -3.71 14.93 -11.39
C ARG A 131 -3.80 15.15 -12.90
N VAL A 132 -3.85 14.10 -13.72
CA VAL A 132 -4.05 14.23 -15.17
C VAL A 132 -5.36 14.96 -15.49
N VAL A 133 -6.43 14.63 -14.77
CA VAL A 133 -7.72 15.32 -14.97
C VAL A 133 -7.65 16.80 -14.53
N LEU A 134 -6.97 17.09 -13.42
CA LEU A 134 -6.75 18.47 -12.96
C LEU A 134 -5.98 19.29 -13.99
N GLU A 135 -4.93 18.77 -14.62
CA GLU A 135 -4.20 19.42 -15.71
C GLU A 135 -5.10 19.71 -16.92
N LYS A 136 -5.98 18.77 -17.29
CA LYS A 136 -6.97 18.96 -18.35
C LYS A 136 -8.00 20.04 -17.99
N LYS A 137 -8.45 20.11 -16.73
CA LYS A 137 -9.34 21.17 -16.24
C LYS A 137 -8.66 22.53 -16.28
N LEU A 138 -7.39 22.63 -15.86
CA LEU A 138 -6.62 23.87 -15.96
C LEU A 138 -6.47 24.35 -17.41
N ALA A 139 -6.18 23.45 -18.35
CA ALA A 139 -6.12 23.79 -19.78
C ALA A 139 -7.48 24.29 -20.31
N LEU A 140 -8.59 23.68 -19.86
CA LEU A 140 -9.93 24.16 -20.21
C LEU A 140 -10.20 25.55 -19.65
N LEU A 141 -9.84 25.85 -18.41
CA LEU A 141 -9.98 27.19 -17.82
C LEU A 141 -9.17 28.24 -18.58
N GLN A 142 -7.93 27.92 -18.94
CA GLN A 142 -7.08 28.83 -19.72
C GLN A 142 -7.72 29.20 -21.04
N ASN A 143 -8.30 28.24 -21.77
CA ASN A 143 -9.01 28.49 -23.01
C ASN A 143 -10.27 29.36 -22.79
N THR A 144 -11.02 29.11 -21.71
CA THR A 144 -12.21 29.88 -21.36
C THR A 144 -11.83 31.31 -20.96
N GLN A 145 -10.75 31.48 -20.19
CA GLN A 145 -10.23 32.80 -19.81
C GLN A 145 -9.90 33.65 -21.04
N SER A 146 -9.12 33.10 -21.98
CA SER A 146 -8.77 33.81 -23.22
C SER A 146 -9.99 34.23 -24.02
N LEU A 147 -11.03 33.39 -24.03
CA LEU A 147 -12.29 33.72 -24.69
C LEU A 147 -13.03 34.87 -23.99
N LEU A 148 -13.14 34.83 -22.65
CA LEU A 148 -13.80 35.91 -21.89
C LEU A 148 -13.01 37.21 -21.93
N GLU A 149 -11.68 37.20 -21.96
CA GLU A 149 -10.84 38.38 -22.15
C GLU A 149 -11.09 39.02 -23.52
N TYR A 150 -11.21 38.20 -24.57
CA TYR A 150 -11.59 38.68 -25.92
C TYR A 150 -12.98 39.34 -25.90
N MET A 151 -13.99 38.68 -25.32
CA MET A 151 -15.35 39.21 -25.21
C MET A 151 -15.39 40.51 -24.41
N LEU A 152 -14.65 40.60 -23.31
CA LEU A 152 -14.55 41.83 -22.51
C LEU A 152 -13.93 42.98 -23.29
N LYS A 153 -12.88 42.70 -24.07
CA LYS A 153 -12.27 43.74 -24.97
C LYS A 153 -13.24 44.23 -26.00
N ASP A 154 -13.95 43.34 -26.70
CA ASP A 154 -14.95 43.70 -27.67
C ASP A 154 -16.11 44.51 -27.06
N ALA A 155 -16.63 44.07 -25.92
CA ALA A 155 -17.68 44.76 -25.21
C ALA A 155 -17.29 46.19 -24.78
N ASN A 156 -16.04 46.42 -24.34
CA ASN A 156 -15.55 47.76 -24.02
C ASN A 156 -15.51 48.66 -25.29
N ILE A 157 -15.11 48.11 -26.42
CA ILE A 157 -15.14 48.87 -27.72
C ILE A 157 -16.59 49.24 -28.06
N ARG A 158 -17.53 48.29 -27.98
CA ARG A 158 -18.95 48.51 -28.26
C ARG A 158 -19.60 49.54 -27.31
N LEU A 159 -19.16 49.58 -26.03
CA LEU A 159 -19.60 50.56 -25.05
C LEU A 159 -19.26 52.00 -25.51
N THR A 160 -18.07 52.24 -26.08
CA THR A 160 -17.67 53.56 -26.57
C THR A 160 -18.55 54.04 -27.72
N TYR A 161 -19.19 53.12 -28.47
CA TYR A 161 -20.14 53.41 -29.52
C TYR A 161 -21.62 53.35 -29.09
N GLY A 162 -21.88 53.23 -27.78
CA GLY A 162 -23.26 53.13 -27.24
C GLY A 162 -24.00 51.83 -27.58
N LYS A 163 -23.28 50.80 -28.08
CA LYS A 163 -23.85 49.49 -28.48
C LYS A 163 -23.80 48.43 -27.38
N GLU A 164 -23.22 48.75 -26.23
CA GLU A 164 -23.14 47.85 -25.08
C GLU A 164 -23.44 48.62 -23.79
N LYS A 165 -23.87 47.89 -22.72
CA LYS A 165 -24.24 48.47 -21.44
C LYS A 165 -23.16 48.19 -20.39
N LEU A 166 -22.82 49.18 -19.56
CA LEU A 166 -21.79 49.06 -18.52
C LEU A 166 -22.02 47.87 -17.52
N PRO A 167 -23.27 47.56 -17.08
CA PRO A 167 -23.52 46.42 -16.23
C PRO A 167 -23.07 45.07 -16.84
N ASN A 168 -23.17 44.90 -18.16
CA ASN A 168 -22.76 43.67 -18.84
C ASN A 168 -21.22 43.49 -18.82
N ILE A 169 -20.48 44.59 -18.87
CA ILE A 169 -19.01 44.61 -18.75
C ILE A 169 -18.61 44.16 -17.33
N TYR A 170 -19.28 44.67 -16.29
CA TYR A 170 -19.01 44.23 -14.92
C TYR A 170 -19.38 42.76 -14.70
N LYS A 171 -20.43 42.24 -15.36
CA LYS A 171 -20.76 40.81 -15.34
C LYS A 171 -19.62 39.97 -15.96
N ALA A 172 -19.09 40.38 -17.13
CA ALA A 172 -17.97 39.69 -17.78
C ALA A 172 -16.69 39.72 -16.90
N LYS A 173 -16.40 40.84 -16.20
CA LYS A 173 -15.30 40.94 -15.24
C LYS A 173 -15.48 40.00 -14.04
N ALA A 174 -16.71 39.90 -13.50
CA ALA A 174 -17.01 39.01 -12.41
C ALA A 174 -16.75 37.54 -12.81
N GLU A 175 -17.19 37.12 -14.00
CA GLU A 175 -16.90 35.75 -14.49
C GLU A 175 -15.40 35.48 -14.64
N LEU A 176 -14.57 36.48 -15.06
CA LEU A 176 -13.10 36.33 -15.09
C LEU A 176 -12.51 36.12 -13.69
N PHE A 177 -12.94 36.89 -12.71
CA PHE A 177 -12.46 36.72 -11.33
C PHE A 177 -12.89 35.36 -10.73
N GLU A 178 -14.09 34.87 -11.07
CA GLU A 178 -14.54 33.51 -10.69
C GLU A 178 -13.65 32.41 -11.30
N LEU A 179 -13.21 32.59 -12.56
CA LEU A 179 -12.25 31.68 -13.19
C LEU A 179 -10.91 31.70 -12.50
N ASP A 180 -10.40 32.87 -12.08
CA ASP A 180 -9.15 33.00 -11.35
C ASP A 180 -9.21 32.27 -10.01
N ASN A 181 -10.30 32.41 -9.26
CA ASN A 181 -10.51 31.65 -8.02
C ASN A 181 -10.54 30.14 -8.27
N THR A 182 -11.24 29.69 -9.32
CA THR A 182 -11.31 28.27 -9.69
C THR A 182 -9.94 27.74 -10.11
N ARG A 183 -9.16 28.52 -10.85
CA ARG A 183 -7.79 28.17 -11.23
C ARG A 183 -6.87 27.99 -10.03
N GLU A 184 -6.97 28.91 -9.04
CA GLU A 184 -6.20 28.83 -7.79
C GLU A 184 -6.52 27.56 -7.00
N GLN A 185 -7.82 27.23 -6.90
CA GLN A 185 -8.23 25.97 -6.28
C GLN A 185 -7.64 24.75 -6.99
N LEU A 186 -7.74 24.67 -8.32
CA LEU A 186 -7.18 23.55 -9.09
C LEU A 186 -5.65 23.46 -8.98
N ASN A 187 -4.93 24.60 -8.95
CA ASN A 187 -3.48 24.63 -8.72
C ASN A 187 -3.11 24.08 -7.35
N ASN A 188 -3.88 24.42 -6.32
CA ASN A 188 -3.69 23.86 -4.98
C ASN A 188 -3.93 22.33 -4.99
N GLU A 189 -4.98 21.86 -5.65
CA GLU A 189 -5.26 20.41 -5.79
C GLU A 189 -4.11 19.68 -6.53
N VAL A 190 -3.56 20.26 -7.60
CA VAL A 190 -2.37 19.73 -8.30
C VAL A 190 -1.19 19.65 -7.36
N SER A 191 -0.95 20.68 -6.55
CA SER A 191 0.15 20.72 -5.58
C SER A 191 -0.01 19.63 -4.51
N GLN A 192 -1.22 19.42 -4.01
CA GLN A 192 -1.51 18.33 -3.06
C GLN A 192 -1.26 16.95 -3.69
N LYS A 193 -1.69 16.71 -4.94
CA LYS A 193 -1.41 15.44 -5.63
C LYS A 193 0.08 15.23 -5.87
N ASN A 194 0.85 16.31 -6.13
CA ASN A 194 2.31 16.25 -6.19
C ASN A 194 2.92 15.78 -4.88
N ILE A 195 2.50 16.37 -3.76
CA ILE A 195 2.96 16.00 -2.42
C ILE A 195 2.65 14.53 -2.12
N MET A 196 1.42 14.07 -2.44
CA MET A 196 0.99 12.69 -2.24
C MET A 196 1.83 11.71 -3.07
N LEU A 197 2.05 12.00 -4.35
CA LEU A 197 2.88 11.18 -5.24
C LEU A 197 4.35 11.17 -4.79
N ASN A 198 4.92 12.32 -4.41
CA ASN A 198 6.27 12.41 -3.86
C ASN A 198 6.42 11.59 -2.57
N THR A 199 5.38 11.56 -1.73
CA THR A 199 5.34 10.76 -0.51
C THR A 199 5.39 9.26 -0.83
N LEU A 200 4.59 8.79 -1.79
CA LEU A 200 4.60 7.40 -2.21
C LEU A 200 5.94 6.99 -2.85
N MET A 201 6.57 7.88 -3.60
CA MET A 201 7.88 7.68 -4.22
C MET A 201 9.07 7.86 -3.27
N ASN A 202 8.83 8.15 -1.99
CA ASN A 202 9.87 8.40 -0.98
C ASN A 202 10.90 9.47 -1.40
N ARG A 203 10.44 10.62 -1.92
CA ARG A 203 11.31 11.73 -2.30
C ARG A 203 10.87 13.03 -1.61
N ASP A 204 11.63 14.11 -1.78
CA ASP A 204 11.25 15.41 -1.23
C ASP A 204 9.85 15.82 -1.69
N LYS A 205 9.00 16.25 -0.73
CA LYS A 205 7.56 16.51 -0.90
C LYS A 205 7.29 17.71 -1.79
N GLN A 206 8.21 18.69 -1.80
CA GLN A 206 8.08 19.93 -2.56
C GLN A 206 8.61 19.83 -4.00
N THR A 207 9.22 18.70 -4.37
CA THR A 207 9.75 18.52 -5.73
C THR A 207 8.65 18.64 -6.77
N VAL A 208 8.76 19.63 -7.66
CA VAL A 208 7.84 19.82 -8.78
C VAL A 208 8.22 18.93 -9.95
N PHE A 209 7.23 18.36 -10.61
CA PHE A 209 7.40 17.55 -11.82
C PHE A 209 6.18 17.69 -12.73
N THR A 210 6.34 17.39 -14.00
CA THR A 210 5.26 17.31 -14.97
C THR A 210 4.88 15.86 -15.22
N ILE A 211 3.65 15.63 -15.65
CA ILE A 211 3.12 14.29 -15.94
C ILE A 211 2.75 14.16 -17.41
N ASP A 212 2.51 12.93 -17.86
CA ASP A 212 1.89 12.66 -19.14
C ASP A 212 0.38 12.73 -19.01
N THR A 213 -0.26 13.60 -19.78
CA THR A 213 -1.72 13.76 -19.77
C THR A 213 -2.43 12.85 -20.76
N ASN A 214 -1.70 12.06 -21.54
CA ASN A 214 -2.28 11.05 -22.42
C ASN A 214 -2.75 9.85 -21.59
N ILE A 215 -4.01 9.49 -21.73
CA ILE A 215 -4.64 8.39 -21.00
C ILE A 215 -5.12 7.37 -22.02
N VAL A 216 -4.82 6.11 -21.76
CA VAL A 216 -5.41 4.97 -22.46
C VAL A 216 -6.46 4.34 -21.53
N LEU A 217 -7.73 4.37 -21.95
CA LEU A 217 -8.81 3.70 -21.25
C LEU A 217 -8.84 2.22 -21.63
N THR A 218 -8.78 1.36 -20.64
CA THR A 218 -8.89 -0.09 -20.85
C THR A 218 -10.36 -0.55 -20.73
N ALA A 219 -10.78 -1.42 -21.62
CA ALA A 219 -12.17 -1.90 -21.67
C ALA A 219 -12.36 -3.09 -20.72
N TYR A 220 -12.29 -2.86 -19.40
CA TYR A 220 -12.50 -3.92 -18.40
C TYR A 220 -13.96 -4.41 -18.30
N GLU A 221 -14.93 -3.64 -18.79
CA GLU A 221 -16.34 -4.00 -18.78
C GLU A 221 -16.65 -5.26 -19.59
N THR A 222 -15.77 -5.67 -20.51
CA THR A 222 -15.89 -6.87 -21.34
C THR A 222 -15.10 -8.06 -20.83
N VAL A 223 -14.27 -7.89 -19.78
CA VAL A 223 -13.43 -8.95 -19.24
C VAL A 223 -14.26 -9.88 -18.36
N LEU A 224 -14.30 -11.17 -18.70
CA LEU A 224 -14.91 -12.20 -17.85
C LEU A 224 -14.01 -12.44 -16.62
N THR A 225 -14.59 -12.32 -15.44
CA THR A 225 -13.92 -12.64 -14.19
C THR A 225 -14.07 -14.12 -13.87
N ASP A 226 -12.96 -14.87 -13.95
CA ASP A 226 -12.88 -16.25 -13.53
C ASP A 226 -12.41 -16.34 -12.08
N THR A 227 -13.16 -17.05 -11.23
CA THR A 227 -12.83 -17.30 -9.82
C THR A 227 -11.47 -17.97 -9.68
N ALA A 228 -11.13 -18.89 -10.59
CA ALA A 228 -9.85 -19.57 -10.56
C ALA A 228 -8.68 -18.60 -10.76
N ARG A 229 -8.81 -17.63 -11.66
CA ARG A 229 -7.80 -16.57 -11.86
C ARG A 229 -7.67 -15.67 -10.65
N LEU A 230 -8.78 -15.29 -10.02
CA LEU A 230 -8.75 -14.50 -8.77
C LEU A 230 -8.01 -15.25 -7.67
N ALA A 231 -8.28 -16.54 -7.51
CA ALA A 231 -7.63 -17.36 -6.50
C ALA A 231 -6.11 -17.52 -6.71
N ILE A 232 -5.64 -17.41 -7.97
CA ILE A 232 -4.22 -17.51 -8.30
C ILE A 232 -3.51 -16.16 -8.20
N ASN A 233 -4.16 -15.07 -8.60
CA ASN A 233 -3.50 -13.77 -8.74
C ASN A 233 -3.44 -13.00 -7.42
N ARG A 234 -4.53 -12.99 -6.65
CA ARG A 234 -4.70 -12.13 -5.48
C ARG A 234 -3.69 -12.44 -4.37
N SER A 235 -3.01 -11.41 -3.92
CA SER A 235 -1.99 -11.50 -2.86
C SER A 235 -2.61 -11.82 -1.50
N ASP A 236 -3.83 -11.35 -1.19
CA ASP A 236 -4.55 -11.68 0.05
C ASP A 236 -4.92 -13.17 0.10
N ILE A 237 -5.34 -13.78 -1.03
CA ILE A 237 -5.60 -15.21 -1.14
C ILE A 237 -4.30 -16.02 -1.00
N LYS A 238 -3.20 -15.56 -1.61
CA LYS A 238 -1.88 -16.15 -1.41
C LYS A 238 -1.47 -16.07 0.07
N GLY A 239 -1.70 -14.94 0.72
CA GLY A 239 -1.47 -14.76 2.16
C GLY A 239 -2.26 -15.75 3.01
N ILE A 240 -3.54 -15.98 2.72
CA ILE A 240 -4.35 -17.01 3.40
C ILE A 240 -3.79 -18.41 3.15
N ASN A 241 -3.41 -18.74 1.92
CA ASN A 241 -2.80 -20.04 1.63
C ASN A 241 -1.50 -20.24 2.42
N ARG A 242 -0.64 -19.21 2.52
CA ARG A 242 0.57 -19.26 3.37
C ARG A 242 0.26 -19.40 4.86
N ASN A 243 -0.83 -18.81 5.33
CA ASN A 243 -1.30 -19.01 6.70
C ASN A 243 -1.79 -20.45 6.93
N ILE A 244 -2.49 -21.07 5.97
CA ILE A 244 -2.87 -22.49 6.03
C ILE A 244 -1.62 -23.38 6.05
N ASP A 245 -0.62 -23.11 5.20
CA ASP A 245 0.67 -23.80 5.21
C ASP A 245 1.35 -23.64 6.59
N LEU A 246 1.34 -22.42 7.14
CA LEU A 246 1.91 -22.12 8.47
C LEU A 246 1.20 -22.91 9.59
N GLN A 247 -0.13 -23.00 9.57
CA GLN A 247 -0.87 -23.80 10.53
C GLN A 247 -0.57 -25.31 10.39
N THR A 248 -0.29 -25.77 9.17
CA THR A 248 0.18 -27.14 8.94
C THR A 248 1.55 -27.38 9.58
N LEU A 249 2.47 -26.43 9.46
CA LEU A 249 3.78 -26.47 10.13
C LEU A 249 3.64 -26.38 11.65
N ASN A 250 2.69 -25.56 12.16
CA ASN A 250 2.35 -25.49 13.58
C ASN A 250 1.83 -26.83 14.10
N ALA A 251 0.95 -27.48 13.35
CA ALA A 251 0.47 -28.82 13.69
C ALA A 251 1.62 -29.86 13.75
N GLN A 252 2.58 -29.78 12.82
CA GLN A 252 3.77 -30.63 12.84
C GLN A 252 4.65 -30.36 14.07
N MET A 253 4.80 -29.08 14.44
CA MET A 253 5.54 -28.67 15.65
C MET A 253 4.83 -29.19 16.90
N GLU A 254 3.52 -29.01 17.05
CA GLU A 254 2.73 -29.56 18.16
C GLU A 254 2.81 -31.09 18.22
N TYR A 255 2.67 -31.77 17.09
CA TYR A 255 2.77 -33.22 17.01
C TYR A 255 4.17 -33.73 17.38
N SER A 256 5.22 -32.95 17.12
CA SER A 256 6.60 -33.30 17.51
C SER A 256 6.82 -33.35 19.03
N LYS A 257 6.00 -32.64 19.83
CA LYS A 257 6.07 -32.61 21.30
C LYS A 257 5.92 -33.97 21.93
N ARG A 258 5.32 -34.95 21.23
CA ARG A 258 5.23 -36.36 21.67
C ARG A 258 6.56 -37.10 21.68
N LYS A 259 7.61 -36.57 21.07
CA LYS A 259 8.91 -37.20 21.00
C LYS A 259 9.67 -36.97 22.31
N PRO A 260 10.43 -37.98 22.82
CA PRO A 260 11.19 -37.84 24.05
C PRO A 260 12.37 -36.88 23.87
N ASP A 261 12.72 -36.19 24.94
CA ASP A 261 13.97 -35.48 25.10
C ASP A 261 14.90 -36.27 26.01
N PHE A 262 16.20 -36.07 25.84
CA PHE A 262 17.23 -36.78 26.61
C PHE A 262 18.03 -35.78 27.43
N GLY A 263 18.44 -36.18 28.63
CA GLY A 263 19.29 -35.39 29.50
C GLY A 263 20.47 -36.20 30.02
N ILE A 264 21.56 -35.52 30.26
CA ILE A 264 22.75 -36.07 30.96
C ILE A 264 23.04 -35.17 32.15
N GLN A 265 23.27 -35.77 33.30
CA GLN A 265 23.65 -35.09 34.53
C GLN A 265 24.91 -35.73 35.08
N ALA A 266 25.89 -34.89 35.40
CA ALA A 266 27.11 -35.31 36.12
C ALA A 266 27.27 -34.45 37.36
N ALA A 267 27.59 -35.09 38.50
CA ALA A 267 27.89 -34.38 39.73
C ALA A 267 29.12 -34.94 40.41
N HIS A 268 29.89 -34.07 41.04
CA HIS A 268 30.97 -34.39 41.93
C HIS A 268 30.62 -33.93 43.35
N MET A 269 30.82 -34.81 44.36
CA MET A 269 30.54 -34.53 45.76
C MET A 269 31.84 -34.71 46.54
N GLN A 270 32.28 -33.61 47.13
CA GLN A 270 33.38 -33.63 48.08
C GLN A 270 32.79 -33.81 49.47
N SER A 271 32.98 -35.04 50.03
CA SER A 271 32.43 -35.42 51.33
C SER A 271 33.17 -34.74 52.48
N TYR A 272 32.42 -34.34 53.50
CA TYR A 272 33.01 -33.81 54.74
C TYR A 272 33.43 -35.00 55.70
N GLY A 273 34.19 -34.73 56.74
CA GLY A 273 34.54 -35.69 57.76
C GLY A 273 35.50 -36.81 57.31
N GLY A 274 36.26 -36.61 56.24
CA GLY A 274 37.23 -37.59 55.75
C GLY A 274 36.65 -38.76 54.96
N TYR A 275 35.37 -38.73 54.60
CA TYR A 275 34.76 -39.72 53.73
C TYR A 275 35.23 -39.61 52.31
N ALA A 276 35.21 -40.73 51.57
CA ALA A 276 35.61 -40.74 50.16
C ALA A 276 34.68 -39.81 49.29
N ASN A 277 35.28 -39.08 48.39
CA ASN A 277 34.54 -38.30 47.42
C ASN A 277 33.69 -39.20 46.52
N GLN A 278 32.55 -38.70 46.11
CA GLN A 278 31.58 -39.45 45.30
C GLN A 278 31.30 -38.71 43.98
N TYR A 279 30.86 -39.42 42.96
CA TYR A 279 30.36 -38.86 41.73
C TYR A 279 29.01 -39.48 41.36
N ILE A 280 28.20 -38.72 40.60
CA ILE A 280 26.94 -39.18 40.02
C ILE A 280 27.04 -38.95 38.52
N LEU A 281 26.64 -39.97 37.77
CA LEU A 281 26.39 -39.84 36.32
C LEU A 281 25.04 -40.47 36.04
N MET A 282 24.10 -39.63 35.52
CA MET A 282 22.74 -40.07 35.24
C MET A 282 22.32 -39.67 33.84
N GLY A 283 21.64 -40.56 33.16
CA GLY A 283 20.86 -40.25 31.95
C GLY A 283 19.39 -40.10 32.32
N SER A 284 18.72 -39.14 31.74
CA SER A 284 17.28 -38.93 31.89
C SER A 284 16.57 -38.95 30.54
N ILE A 285 15.31 -39.36 30.51
CA ILE A 285 14.46 -39.34 29.33
C ILE A 285 13.10 -38.80 29.75
N THR A 286 12.62 -37.80 28.98
CA THR A 286 11.27 -37.26 29.14
C THR A 286 10.29 -38.07 28.32
N ILE A 287 9.21 -38.57 28.93
CA ILE A 287 8.20 -39.43 28.27
C ILE A 287 6.87 -38.65 28.15
N PRO A 288 6.62 -37.90 27.06
CA PRO A 288 5.44 -37.01 26.92
C PRO A 288 4.18 -37.70 26.42
N ILE A 289 4.19 -39.05 26.28
CA ILE A 289 3.06 -39.83 25.72
C ILE A 289 2.03 -40.26 26.75
N VAL A 290 2.31 -40.08 28.05
CA VAL A 290 1.37 -40.42 29.14
C VAL A 290 0.09 -39.56 29.04
N PRO A 291 -1.10 -40.09 29.45
CA PRO A 291 -2.39 -39.44 29.21
C PRO A 291 -2.45 -37.98 29.64
N TRP A 292 -1.93 -37.65 30.82
CA TRP A 292 -1.95 -36.28 31.36
C TRP A 292 -1.00 -35.33 30.59
N ALA A 293 0.17 -35.80 30.16
CA ALA A 293 1.12 -34.96 29.37
C ALA A 293 0.72 -34.83 27.89
N SER A 294 -0.01 -35.82 27.35
CA SER A 294 -0.44 -35.81 25.95
C SER A 294 -1.69 -34.98 25.69
N LYS A 295 -2.41 -34.54 26.73
CA LYS A 295 -3.68 -33.84 26.63
C LYS A 295 -3.51 -32.47 25.91
N GLU A 296 -2.45 -31.74 26.23
CA GLU A 296 -2.17 -30.42 25.71
C GLU A 296 -1.95 -30.46 24.19
N TYR A 297 -0.96 -31.20 23.69
CA TYR A 297 -0.67 -31.22 22.25
C TYR A 297 -1.83 -31.78 21.42
N LYS A 298 -2.62 -32.72 21.97
CA LYS A 298 -3.82 -33.24 21.31
C LYS A 298 -4.91 -32.19 21.21
N ALA A 299 -5.10 -31.39 22.25
CA ALA A 299 -6.05 -30.28 22.23
C ALA A 299 -5.61 -29.18 21.23
N ASN A 300 -4.32 -28.84 21.23
CA ASN A 300 -3.75 -27.86 20.28
C ASN A 300 -3.90 -28.33 18.83
N LEU A 301 -3.66 -29.62 18.52
CA LEU A 301 -3.89 -30.16 17.19
C LEU A 301 -5.36 -30.06 16.75
N LYS A 302 -6.30 -30.25 17.68
CA LYS A 302 -7.73 -30.06 17.41
C LYS A 302 -8.07 -28.59 17.15
N GLY A 303 -7.50 -27.67 17.95
CA GLY A 303 -7.63 -26.23 17.78
C GLY A 303 -7.13 -25.78 16.40
N ILE A 304 -5.90 -26.17 16.04
CA ILE A 304 -5.28 -25.85 14.74
C ILE A 304 -6.14 -26.35 13.56
N ARG A 305 -6.80 -27.49 13.68
CA ARG A 305 -7.72 -27.96 12.63
C ARG A 305 -8.87 -26.98 12.40
N TYR A 306 -9.46 -26.44 13.46
CA TYR A 306 -10.53 -25.44 13.34
C TYR A 306 -10.01 -24.11 12.80
N GLU A 307 -8.78 -23.71 13.16
CA GLU A 307 -8.15 -22.51 12.58
C GLU A 307 -7.91 -22.66 11.06
N VAL A 308 -7.52 -23.85 10.60
CA VAL A 308 -7.42 -24.14 9.15
C VAL A 308 -8.79 -24.07 8.49
N GLU A 309 -9.82 -24.64 9.12
CA GLU A 309 -11.21 -24.57 8.58
C GLU A 309 -11.69 -23.10 8.51
N GLU A 310 -11.43 -22.29 9.55
CA GLU A 310 -11.71 -20.84 9.56
C GLU A 310 -11.04 -20.14 8.37
N LEU A 311 -9.73 -20.39 8.16
CA LEU A 311 -8.99 -19.79 7.05
C LEU A 311 -9.55 -20.22 5.67
N GLN A 312 -10.02 -21.47 5.54
CA GLN A 312 -10.67 -21.94 4.32
C GLN A 312 -11.98 -21.20 4.07
N GLN A 313 -12.83 -21.03 5.09
CA GLN A 313 -14.06 -20.26 4.97
C GLN A 313 -13.79 -18.79 4.65
N LYS A 314 -12.80 -18.18 5.31
CA LYS A 314 -12.37 -16.82 5.02
C LYS A 314 -11.89 -16.64 3.57
N LYS A 315 -11.18 -17.63 3.02
CA LYS A 315 -10.78 -17.62 1.61
C LYS A 315 -12.01 -17.62 0.68
N LEU A 316 -13.01 -18.45 0.96
CA LEU A 316 -14.23 -18.49 0.17
C LEU A 316 -15.02 -17.19 0.24
N ASP A 317 -15.10 -16.59 1.44
CA ASP A 317 -15.76 -15.29 1.66
C ASP A 317 -15.08 -14.17 0.87
N ILE A 318 -13.75 -14.06 0.94
CA ILE A 318 -12.98 -13.06 0.17
C ILE A 318 -13.17 -13.24 -1.33
N LEU A 319 -13.17 -14.48 -1.85
CA LEU A 319 -13.40 -14.73 -3.26
C LEU A 319 -14.82 -14.33 -3.69
N ASN A 320 -15.82 -14.62 -2.87
CA ASN A 320 -17.20 -14.22 -3.12
C ASN A 320 -17.35 -12.70 -3.12
N GLN A 321 -16.78 -12.01 -2.14
CA GLN A 321 -16.79 -10.55 -2.07
C GLN A 321 -16.08 -9.92 -3.27
N ALA A 322 -14.89 -10.43 -3.65
CA ALA A 322 -14.14 -9.94 -4.78
C ALA A 322 -14.92 -10.09 -6.12
N GLN A 323 -15.61 -11.20 -6.31
CA GLN A 323 -16.50 -11.38 -7.47
C GLN A 323 -17.62 -10.36 -7.51
N GLY A 324 -18.29 -10.14 -6.36
CA GLY A 324 -19.34 -9.13 -6.24
C GLY A 324 -18.83 -7.71 -6.52
N GLN A 325 -17.69 -7.34 -5.94
CA GLN A 325 -17.06 -6.05 -6.17
C GLN A 325 -16.66 -5.85 -7.64
N LEU A 326 -16.01 -6.83 -8.27
CA LEU A 326 -15.62 -6.74 -9.68
C LEU A 326 -16.83 -6.63 -10.60
N ALA A 327 -17.92 -7.35 -10.31
CA ALA A 327 -19.19 -7.25 -11.06
C ALA A 327 -19.80 -5.85 -10.92
N GLY A 328 -19.82 -5.30 -9.70
CA GLY A 328 -20.27 -3.90 -9.43
C GLY A 328 -19.43 -2.89 -10.17
N LEU A 329 -18.09 -2.95 -10.05
CA LEU A 329 -17.16 -2.03 -10.73
C LEU A 329 -17.34 -2.06 -12.25
N ARG A 330 -17.55 -3.24 -12.86
CA ARG A 330 -17.82 -3.35 -14.31
C ARG A 330 -19.12 -2.64 -14.71
N THR A 331 -20.17 -2.82 -13.91
CA THR A 331 -21.48 -2.17 -14.16
C THR A 331 -21.33 -0.66 -14.11
N ASP A 332 -20.62 -0.15 -13.08
CA ASP A 332 -20.37 1.28 -12.89
C ASP A 332 -19.50 1.85 -14.00
N MET A 333 -18.42 1.16 -14.38
CA MET A 333 -17.57 1.58 -15.53
C MET A 333 -18.38 1.68 -16.81
N GLY A 334 -19.23 0.69 -17.10
CA GLY A 334 -20.12 0.73 -18.27
C GLY A 334 -21.07 1.92 -18.24
N SER A 335 -21.63 2.24 -17.08
CA SER A 335 -22.49 3.42 -16.88
C SER A 335 -21.73 4.73 -17.10
N LYS A 336 -20.57 4.90 -16.44
CA LYS A 336 -19.75 6.12 -16.55
C LYS A 336 -19.23 6.35 -17.98
N LYS A 337 -18.86 5.29 -18.67
CA LYS A 337 -18.45 5.34 -20.09
C LYS A 337 -19.57 5.82 -20.99
N ARG A 338 -20.81 5.36 -20.80
CA ARG A 338 -21.98 5.85 -21.54
C ARG A 338 -22.25 7.33 -21.24
N GLN A 339 -22.15 7.74 -19.95
CA GLN A 339 -22.32 9.15 -19.56
C GLN A 339 -21.26 10.04 -20.20
N LEU A 340 -19.98 9.65 -20.15
CA LEU A 340 -18.88 10.38 -20.79
C LEU A 340 -19.13 10.54 -22.30
N LYS A 341 -19.47 9.44 -22.96
CA LYS A 341 -19.82 9.45 -24.39
C LYS A 341 -20.98 10.38 -24.71
N ASN A 342 -22.01 10.45 -23.85
CA ASN A 342 -23.15 11.35 -24.02
C ASN A 342 -22.72 12.83 -23.90
N TYR A 343 -21.84 13.16 -22.96
CA TYR A 343 -21.25 14.50 -22.88
C TYR A 343 -20.47 14.86 -24.14
N GLU A 344 -19.58 13.97 -24.62
CA GLU A 344 -18.70 14.21 -25.74
C GLU A 344 -19.43 14.28 -27.08
N GLN A 345 -20.45 13.44 -27.28
CA GLN A 345 -21.11 13.30 -28.58
C GLN A 345 -22.42 14.10 -28.71
N ASN A 346 -23.09 14.42 -27.61
CA ASN A 346 -24.39 15.06 -27.63
C ASN A 346 -24.41 16.42 -26.93
N ILE A 347 -24.09 16.46 -25.62
CA ILE A 347 -24.28 17.65 -24.79
C ILE A 347 -23.31 18.76 -25.17
N ILE A 348 -22.01 18.47 -25.22
CA ILE A 348 -20.97 19.46 -25.55
C ILE A 348 -21.15 20.02 -26.98
N PRO A 349 -21.38 19.20 -28.03
CA PRO A 349 -21.66 19.71 -29.37
C PRO A 349 -22.91 20.59 -29.46
N ALA A 350 -24.00 20.23 -28.77
CA ALA A 350 -25.21 21.03 -28.71
C ALA A 350 -24.94 22.41 -28.07
N LEU A 351 -24.29 22.44 -26.90
CA LEU A 351 -23.93 23.71 -26.22
C LEU A 351 -22.91 24.54 -27.03
N GLN A 352 -21.98 23.86 -27.70
CA GLN A 352 -21.03 24.55 -28.59
C GLN A 352 -21.71 25.23 -29.79
N ASN A 353 -22.74 24.63 -30.36
CA ASN A 353 -23.56 25.22 -31.39
C ASN A 353 -24.38 26.38 -30.83
N GLY A 354 -25.00 26.25 -29.65
CA GLY A 354 -25.69 27.32 -28.94
C GLY A 354 -24.78 28.53 -28.70
N TYR A 355 -23.57 28.30 -28.20
CA TYR A 355 -22.55 29.34 -28.04
C TYR A 355 -22.23 30.05 -29.40
N LYS A 356 -21.94 29.29 -30.47
CA LYS A 356 -21.63 29.86 -31.78
C LYS A 356 -22.76 30.71 -32.30
N THR A 357 -24.01 30.25 -32.17
CA THR A 357 -25.20 30.99 -32.64
C THR A 357 -25.42 32.27 -31.82
N SER A 358 -25.25 32.23 -30.49
CA SER A 358 -25.37 33.45 -29.66
C SER A 358 -24.26 34.44 -29.92
N LEU A 359 -23.02 34.00 -30.18
CA LEU A 359 -21.92 34.85 -30.56
C LEU A 359 -22.21 35.55 -31.91
N GLN A 360 -22.69 34.81 -32.91
CA GLN A 360 -23.06 35.35 -34.20
C GLN A 360 -24.19 36.39 -34.10
N ALA A 361 -25.22 36.12 -33.29
CA ALA A 361 -26.29 37.10 -33.03
C ALA A 361 -25.75 38.38 -32.35
N TYR A 362 -24.83 38.23 -31.39
CA TYR A 362 -24.16 39.37 -30.75
C TYR A 362 -23.34 40.20 -31.76
N ASP A 363 -22.57 39.54 -32.62
CA ASP A 363 -21.78 40.22 -33.66
C ASP A 363 -22.67 40.98 -34.66
N GLN A 364 -23.85 40.46 -34.97
CA GLN A 364 -24.84 41.09 -35.82
C GLN A 364 -25.70 42.17 -35.12
N ASN A 365 -25.45 42.46 -33.82
CA ASN A 365 -26.24 43.34 -32.96
C ASN A 365 -27.73 42.93 -32.84
N THR A 366 -28.03 41.64 -32.99
CA THR A 366 -29.36 41.02 -32.76
C THR A 366 -29.47 40.27 -31.47
N GLY A 367 -28.34 40.00 -30.80
CA GLY A 367 -28.23 39.39 -29.50
C GLY A 367 -27.50 40.28 -28.49
N ASP A 368 -27.40 39.82 -27.24
CA ASP A 368 -26.77 40.55 -26.15
C ASP A 368 -25.58 39.78 -25.52
N LEU A 369 -24.66 40.50 -24.89
CA LEU A 369 -23.47 39.92 -24.21
C LEU A 369 -23.85 38.94 -23.10
N PRO A 370 -24.83 39.19 -22.23
CA PRO A 370 -25.24 38.23 -21.20
C PRO A 370 -25.59 36.84 -21.74
N SER A 371 -26.27 36.77 -22.89
CA SER A 371 -26.62 35.50 -23.54
C SER A 371 -25.36 34.76 -24.01
N VAL A 372 -24.38 35.45 -24.56
CA VAL A 372 -23.08 34.83 -24.95
C VAL A 372 -22.33 34.33 -23.72
N LEU A 373 -22.24 35.14 -22.64
CA LEU A 373 -21.57 34.77 -21.41
C LEU A 373 -22.22 33.55 -20.77
N ASN A 374 -23.57 33.46 -20.72
CA ASN A 374 -24.28 32.29 -20.18
C ASN A 374 -23.96 31.03 -21.03
N ASN A 375 -23.96 31.09 -22.34
CA ASN A 375 -23.61 29.97 -23.21
C ASN A 375 -22.14 29.53 -23.05
N ILE A 376 -21.21 30.46 -22.81
CA ILE A 376 -19.81 30.13 -22.49
C ILE A 376 -19.76 29.37 -21.17
N LYS A 377 -20.45 29.81 -20.12
CA LYS A 377 -20.53 29.20 -18.80
C LYS A 377 -21.14 27.80 -18.88
N ASP A 378 -22.25 27.65 -19.59
CA ASP A 378 -22.90 26.32 -19.76
C ASP A 378 -21.99 25.34 -20.48
N LEU A 379 -21.31 25.79 -21.54
CA LEU A 379 -20.33 24.96 -22.27
C LEU A 379 -19.12 24.58 -21.39
N GLN A 380 -18.59 25.53 -20.62
CA GLN A 380 -17.52 25.27 -19.66
C GLN A 380 -17.96 24.24 -18.60
N THR A 381 -19.15 24.44 -18.02
CA THR A 381 -19.71 23.52 -17.00
C THR A 381 -19.88 22.11 -17.56
N ALA A 382 -20.40 21.97 -18.78
CA ALA A 382 -20.55 20.67 -19.43
C ALA A 382 -19.18 19.98 -19.68
N ARG A 383 -18.17 20.74 -20.13
CA ARG A 383 -16.81 20.22 -20.32
C ARG A 383 -16.15 19.82 -19.01
N MET A 384 -16.33 20.60 -17.93
CA MET A 384 -15.87 20.23 -16.58
C MET A 384 -16.55 18.95 -16.12
N SER A 385 -17.88 18.82 -16.28
CA SER A 385 -18.64 17.62 -15.95
C SER A 385 -18.18 16.39 -16.73
N ALA A 386 -17.80 16.54 -18.01
CA ALA A 386 -17.21 15.44 -18.78
C ALA A 386 -15.87 14.99 -18.19
N LEU A 387 -15.02 15.92 -17.76
CA LEU A 387 -13.75 15.61 -17.09
C LEU A 387 -13.98 14.96 -15.72
N ASP A 388 -15.04 15.33 -14.99
CA ASP A 388 -15.44 14.65 -13.75
C ASP A 388 -15.85 13.19 -14.03
N ARG A 389 -16.63 12.94 -15.09
CA ARG A 389 -16.99 11.55 -15.50
C ARG A 389 -15.76 10.75 -15.91
N LEU A 390 -14.78 11.39 -16.58
CA LEU A 390 -13.51 10.76 -16.91
C LEU A 390 -12.73 10.39 -15.65
N GLN A 391 -12.66 11.28 -14.66
CA GLN A 391 -12.01 11.00 -13.37
C GLN A 391 -12.65 9.83 -12.65
N GLU A 392 -14.00 9.81 -12.56
CA GLU A 392 -14.73 8.71 -11.95
C GLU A 392 -14.45 7.37 -12.68
N LEU A 393 -14.44 7.39 -14.02
CA LEU A 393 -14.13 6.19 -14.82
C LEU A 393 -12.72 5.67 -14.55
N LEU A 394 -11.72 6.56 -14.46
CA LEU A 394 -10.33 6.20 -14.13
C LEU A 394 -10.19 5.67 -12.71
N THR A 395 -10.92 6.23 -11.76
CA THR A 395 -10.96 5.74 -10.38
C THR A 395 -11.53 4.32 -10.30
N LEU A 396 -12.62 4.05 -11.04
CA LEU A 396 -13.20 2.71 -11.15
C LEU A 396 -12.25 1.72 -11.84
N GLN A 397 -11.52 2.16 -12.86
CA GLN A 397 -10.49 1.34 -13.52
C GLN A 397 -9.39 0.95 -12.54
N VAL A 398 -8.85 1.90 -11.77
CA VAL A 398 -7.82 1.62 -10.75
C VAL A 398 -8.36 0.67 -9.67
N ALA A 399 -9.61 0.87 -9.23
CA ALA A 399 -10.23 -0.03 -8.27
C ALA A 399 -10.38 -1.46 -8.83
N TYR A 400 -10.76 -1.59 -10.11
CA TYR A 400 -10.83 -2.89 -10.77
C TYR A 400 -9.46 -3.57 -10.87
N GLU A 401 -8.42 -2.85 -11.29
CA GLU A 401 -7.04 -3.34 -11.39
C GLU A 401 -6.50 -3.79 -10.02
N ARG A 402 -6.82 -3.04 -8.95
CA ARG A 402 -6.46 -3.41 -7.58
C ARG A 402 -7.12 -4.72 -7.13
N GLU A 403 -8.42 -4.89 -7.41
CA GLU A 403 -9.16 -6.09 -7.02
C GLU A 403 -8.80 -7.31 -7.86
N TYR A 404 -8.47 -7.11 -9.13
CA TYR A 404 -8.13 -8.19 -10.06
C TYR A 404 -6.68 -8.63 -9.95
N GLU A 405 -5.80 -7.73 -9.48
CA GLU A 405 -4.34 -7.95 -9.37
C GLU A 405 -3.71 -8.53 -10.66
N SER A 406 -4.12 -8.02 -11.81
CA SER A 406 -3.48 -8.34 -13.09
C SER A 406 -2.20 -7.52 -13.24
N ASN A 407 -1.10 -7.99 -12.68
CA ASN A 407 0.24 -7.41 -12.91
C ASN A 407 1.03 -8.26 -13.89
#